data_896f4ed07f99d0c4a7d17889b9d3323e
#
_entry.id   896f4ed07f99d0c4a7d17889b9d3323e
#
_cell.length_a   1.000
_cell.length_b   1.000
_cell.length_c   1.000
_cell.angle_alpha   90.00
_cell.angle_beta   90.00
_cell.angle_gamma   90.00
#
_symmetry.space_group_name_H-M   'P 1'
#
loop_
_entity.id
_entity.type
_entity.pdbx_description
1 polymer ?
#
loop_
_entity_poly.entity_id
_entity_poly.type
_entity_poly.pdbx_seq_one_letter_code
_entity_poly.pdbx_strand_id
1 'polypeptide(L)'
;MTSTRIEVSFNKIAHLDDLENLAQLLFPGNRNQQHAFLAVWLALKWADHHMVPNLGAIAREYGISKRTLERVRAKMRRMGLIDHVSRFGARHGYREGWVLSNRFERALQELAYKVADLKDASKGSRDKDGLLLEYAEARHRASRQSDNQPFGGGEDVQTAVQEAGRRRLG
;
A
#
# COMPACT_ATOMS: atom_id res chain seq x y z
N MET A 1 6.89 3.50 6.30
CA MET A 1 6.11 2.78 5.27
C MET A 1 4.80 3.50 5.02
N THR A 2 4.53 3.96 3.81
CA THR A 2 3.25 4.58 3.46
C THR A 2 2.20 3.49 3.27
N SER A 3 1.23 3.44 4.17
CA SER A 3 0.11 2.50 4.10
C SER A 3 -0.70 2.71 2.81
N THR A 4 -1.01 1.63 2.10
CA THR A 4 -1.97 1.58 0.97
C THR A 4 -3.38 1.35 1.49
N ARG A 5 -3.83 2.15 2.45
CA ARG A 5 -5.18 1.97 3.00
C ARG A 5 -6.21 2.28 1.92
N ILE A 6 -7.03 1.28 1.61
CA ILE A 6 -8.25 1.41 0.80
C ILE A 6 -9.41 1.15 1.76
N GLU A 7 -10.41 2.00 1.71
CA GLU A 7 -11.61 1.81 2.52
C GLU A 7 -12.63 0.98 1.73
N VAL A 8 -12.46 -0.33 1.77
CA VAL A 8 -13.35 -1.27 1.10
C VAL A 8 -14.56 -1.54 1.98
N SER A 9 -15.71 -0.95 1.65
CA SER A 9 -17.01 -1.30 2.23
C SER A 9 -17.98 -1.63 1.11
N PHE A 10 -18.90 -2.58 1.35
CA PHE A 10 -19.90 -2.98 0.37
C PHE A 10 -20.70 -1.79 -0.14
N ASN A 11 -21.19 -0.93 0.77
CA ASN A 11 -21.99 0.24 0.40
C ASN A 11 -21.22 1.24 -0.48
N LYS A 12 -19.94 1.49 -0.18
CA LYS A 12 -19.12 2.39 -1.00
C LYS A 12 -18.83 1.82 -2.38
N ILE A 13 -18.67 0.50 -2.48
CA ILE A 13 -18.44 -0.17 -3.76
C ILE A 13 -19.74 -0.20 -4.57
N ALA A 14 -20.89 -0.51 -3.94
CA ALA A 14 -22.18 -0.57 -4.61
C ALA A 14 -22.65 0.78 -5.19
N HIS A 15 -22.17 1.90 -4.63
CA HIS A 15 -22.47 3.27 -5.09
C HIS A 15 -21.29 3.93 -5.79
N LEU A 16 -20.39 3.15 -6.38
CA LEU A 16 -19.23 3.65 -7.11
C LEU A 16 -19.64 3.93 -8.56
N ASP A 17 -20.27 5.10 -8.77
CA ASP A 17 -20.87 5.47 -10.06
C ASP A 17 -19.92 6.30 -10.93
N ASP A 18 -18.91 6.93 -10.34
CA ASP A 18 -18.00 7.82 -11.04
C ASP A 18 -16.53 7.75 -10.57
N LEU A 19 -15.69 8.48 -11.27
CA LEU A 19 -14.25 8.52 -10.99
C LEU A 19 -13.94 9.28 -9.69
N GLU A 20 -14.79 10.22 -9.27
CA GLU A 20 -14.61 10.94 -8.01
C GLU A 20 -14.84 10.01 -6.81
N ASN A 21 -15.87 9.19 -6.86
CA ASN A 21 -16.15 8.15 -5.87
C ASN A 21 -14.97 7.17 -5.77
N LEU A 22 -14.41 6.78 -6.92
CA LEU A 22 -13.19 5.97 -6.95
C LEU A 22 -12.00 6.68 -6.30
N ALA A 23 -11.80 7.98 -6.58
CA ALA A 23 -10.74 8.76 -5.95
C ALA A 23 -10.90 8.84 -4.42
N GLN A 24 -12.12 9.00 -3.92
CA GLN A 24 -12.42 9.01 -2.48
C GLN A 24 -12.15 7.65 -1.83
N LEU A 25 -12.52 6.56 -2.49
CA LEU A 25 -12.25 5.19 -2.04
C LEU A 25 -10.75 4.92 -1.92
N LEU A 26 -9.99 5.32 -2.94
CA LEU A 26 -8.56 5.05 -3.03
C LEU A 26 -7.70 6.01 -2.19
N PHE A 27 -8.15 7.25 -2.00
CA PHE A 27 -7.43 8.30 -1.27
C PHE A 27 -8.33 8.95 -0.20
N PRO A 28 -8.79 8.17 0.81
CA PRO A 28 -9.74 8.68 1.80
C PRO A 28 -9.17 9.86 2.58
N GLY A 29 -9.98 10.92 2.71
CA GLY A 29 -9.66 12.09 3.53
C GLY A 29 -8.59 13.03 2.98
N ASN A 30 -8.10 12.85 1.74
CA ASN A 30 -7.04 13.69 1.18
C ASN A 30 -7.41 14.26 -0.19
N ARG A 31 -8.07 15.43 -0.19
CA ARG A 31 -8.53 16.10 -1.41
C ARG A 31 -7.41 16.40 -2.42
N ASN A 32 -6.22 16.78 -1.97
CA ASN A 32 -5.09 17.05 -2.86
C ASN A 32 -4.61 15.79 -3.59
N GLN A 33 -4.64 14.65 -2.90
CA GLN A 33 -4.29 13.38 -3.55
C GLN A 33 -5.42 12.88 -4.48
N GLN A 34 -6.69 13.09 -4.12
CA GLN A 34 -7.83 12.81 -4.99
C GLN A 34 -7.75 13.60 -6.27
N HIS A 35 -7.51 14.91 -6.18
CA HIS A 35 -7.30 15.79 -7.34
C HIS A 35 -6.13 15.32 -8.22
N ALA A 36 -5.00 15.01 -7.62
CA ALA A 36 -3.83 14.51 -8.36
C ALA A 36 -4.10 13.14 -9.02
N PHE A 37 -4.83 12.25 -8.35
CA PHE A 37 -5.27 10.98 -8.94
C PHE A 37 -6.16 11.20 -10.16
N LEU A 38 -7.17 12.08 -10.06
CA LEU A 38 -8.07 12.40 -11.16
C LEU A 38 -7.31 12.96 -12.37
N ALA A 39 -6.41 13.92 -12.13
CA ALA A 39 -5.60 14.52 -13.20
C ALA A 39 -4.73 13.47 -13.91
N VAL A 40 -4.02 12.62 -13.15
CA VAL A 40 -3.19 11.55 -13.73
C VAL A 40 -4.04 10.53 -14.47
N TRP A 41 -5.15 10.08 -13.88
CA TRP A 41 -6.04 9.09 -14.49
C TRP A 41 -6.61 9.56 -15.82
N LEU A 42 -7.18 10.77 -15.85
CA LEU A 42 -7.78 11.35 -17.06
C LEU A 42 -6.73 11.60 -18.14
N ALA A 43 -5.55 12.10 -17.76
CA ALA A 43 -4.46 12.28 -18.72
C ALA A 43 -4.02 10.95 -19.35
N LEU A 44 -3.93 9.86 -18.57
CA LEU A 44 -3.59 8.54 -19.10
C LEU A 44 -4.71 7.93 -19.93
N LYS A 45 -5.98 8.15 -19.53
CA LYS A 45 -7.16 7.61 -20.24
C LYS A 45 -7.29 8.19 -21.63
N TRP A 46 -7.02 9.50 -21.78
CA TRP A 46 -7.20 10.25 -23.01
C TRP A 46 -5.89 10.55 -23.77
N ALA A 47 -4.77 10.00 -23.29
CA ALA A 47 -3.49 10.17 -23.95
C ALA A 47 -3.46 9.47 -25.32
N ASP A 48 -2.80 10.10 -26.27
CA ASP A 48 -2.48 9.48 -27.55
C ASP A 48 -1.70 8.18 -27.31
N HIS A 49 -2.10 7.12 -27.99
CA HIS A 49 -1.53 5.77 -27.81
C HIS A 49 -1.60 5.24 -26.37
N HIS A 50 -2.49 5.80 -25.52
CA HIS A 50 -2.67 5.42 -24.10
C HIS A 50 -1.38 5.47 -23.27
N MET A 51 -0.47 6.39 -23.60
CA MET A 51 0.82 6.53 -22.92
C MET A 51 1.18 8.00 -22.71
N VAL A 52 1.58 8.36 -21.49
CA VAL A 52 2.09 9.68 -21.11
C VAL A 52 3.57 9.56 -20.78
N PRO A 53 4.47 10.20 -21.52
CA PRO A 53 5.92 10.11 -21.27
C PRO A 53 6.33 10.67 -19.91
N ASN A 54 5.71 11.76 -19.46
CA ASN A 54 6.10 12.46 -18.24
C ASN A 54 4.89 13.01 -17.46
N LEU A 55 4.63 12.45 -16.28
CA LEU A 55 3.57 12.93 -15.39
C LEU A 55 3.86 14.31 -14.78
N GLY A 56 5.10 14.79 -14.81
CA GLY A 56 5.46 16.12 -14.32
C GLY A 56 4.83 17.27 -15.12
N ALA A 57 4.53 17.06 -16.41
CA ALA A 57 3.79 18.03 -17.21
C ALA A 57 2.37 18.23 -16.68
N ILE A 58 1.68 17.14 -16.35
CA ILE A 58 0.34 17.13 -15.75
C ILE A 58 0.35 17.88 -14.41
N ALA A 59 1.36 17.62 -13.57
CA ALA A 59 1.45 18.31 -12.28
C ALA A 59 1.56 19.83 -12.42
N ARG A 60 2.29 20.31 -13.42
CA ARG A 60 2.40 21.75 -13.71
C ARG A 60 1.10 22.34 -14.22
N GLU A 61 0.44 21.63 -15.13
CA GLU A 61 -0.83 22.05 -15.73
C GLU A 61 -1.93 22.20 -14.69
N TYR A 62 -2.04 21.24 -13.76
CA TYR A 62 -3.11 21.21 -12.73
C TYR A 62 -2.68 21.76 -11.37
N GLY A 63 -1.54 22.44 -11.26
CA GLY A 63 -1.08 23.02 -10.00
C GLY A 63 -0.79 22.02 -8.89
N ILE A 64 -0.40 20.79 -9.24
CA ILE A 64 -0.12 19.71 -8.30
C ILE A 64 1.33 19.80 -7.83
N SER A 65 1.54 19.81 -6.51
CA SER A 65 2.90 19.81 -5.97
C SER A 65 3.65 18.52 -6.33
N LYS A 66 4.96 18.61 -6.57
CA LYS A 66 5.83 17.47 -6.87
C LYS A 66 5.67 16.35 -5.82
N ARG A 67 5.61 16.72 -4.53
CA ARG A 67 5.45 15.77 -3.42
C ARG A 67 4.10 15.02 -3.49
N THR A 68 3.01 15.73 -3.84
CA THR A 68 1.69 15.12 -3.98
C THR A 68 1.68 14.15 -5.17
N LEU A 69 2.20 14.57 -6.32
CA LEU A 69 2.32 13.73 -7.50
C LEU A 69 3.11 12.44 -7.20
N GLU A 70 4.27 12.55 -6.57
CA GLU A 70 5.11 11.40 -6.21
C GLU A 70 4.38 10.39 -5.30
N ARG A 71 3.65 10.89 -4.30
CA ARG A 71 2.86 10.04 -3.39
C ARG A 71 1.73 9.32 -4.12
N VAL A 72 0.99 10.04 -4.95
CA VAL A 72 -0.12 9.48 -5.73
C VAL A 72 0.42 8.46 -6.74
N ARG A 73 1.44 8.79 -7.50
CA ARG A 73 2.11 7.89 -8.44
C ARG A 73 2.57 6.60 -7.76
N ALA A 74 3.27 6.72 -6.63
CA ALA A 74 3.76 5.57 -5.87
C ALA A 74 2.61 4.68 -5.38
N LYS A 75 1.49 5.27 -4.94
CA LYS A 75 0.32 4.51 -4.50
C LYS A 75 -0.37 3.83 -5.69
N MET A 76 -0.65 4.55 -6.77
CA MET A 76 -1.28 4.00 -7.98
C MET A 76 -0.46 2.83 -8.56
N ARG A 77 0.88 2.97 -8.62
CA ARG A 77 1.77 1.91 -9.09
C ARG A 77 1.74 0.67 -8.19
N ARG A 78 1.80 0.85 -6.87
CA ARG A 78 1.72 -0.28 -5.92
C ARG A 78 0.40 -1.03 -6.00
N MET A 79 -0.68 -0.31 -6.21
CA MET A 79 -2.01 -0.91 -6.38
C MET A 79 -2.16 -1.60 -7.74
N GLY A 80 -1.30 -1.30 -8.71
CA GLY A 80 -1.41 -1.85 -10.05
C GLY A 80 -2.40 -1.10 -10.95
N LEU A 81 -2.67 0.17 -10.65
CA LEU A 81 -3.53 1.04 -11.48
C LEU A 81 -2.77 1.64 -12.65
N ILE A 82 -1.46 1.87 -12.49
CA ILE A 82 -0.57 2.38 -13.53
C ILE A 82 0.74 1.61 -13.55
N ASP A 83 1.34 1.54 -14.72
CA ASP A 83 2.68 1.00 -14.94
C ASP A 83 3.54 1.96 -15.74
N HIS A 84 4.85 1.92 -15.49
CA HIS A 84 5.85 2.55 -16.33
C HIS A 84 6.38 1.49 -17.30
N VAL A 85 6.21 1.72 -18.58
CA VAL A 85 6.55 0.75 -19.61
C VAL A 85 7.49 1.33 -20.64
N SER A 86 8.35 0.49 -21.17
CA SER A 86 9.20 0.77 -22.32
C SER A 86 8.77 -0.16 -23.45
N ARG A 87 8.49 0.40 -24.63
CA ARG A 87 8.09 -0.36 -25.81
C ARG A 87 8.98 0.01 -27.00
N PHE A 88 9.50 -0.99 -27.66
CA PHE A 88 10.17 -0.83 -28.94
C PHE A 88 9.21 -1.25 -30.04
N GLY A 89 8.93 -0.34 -30.96
CA GLY A 89 8.10 -0.62 -32.13
C GLY A 89 8.88 -0.35 -33.42
N ALA A 90 8.87 -1.29 -34.36
CA ALA A 90 9.60 -1.18 -35.61
C ALA A 90 9.23 0.08 -36.41
N ARG A 91 7.99 0.58 -36.31
CA ARG A 91 7.50 1.78 -37.00
C ARG A 91 7.70 3.10 -36.21
N HIS A 92 7.83 3.05 -34.88
CA HIS A 92 7.76 4.23 -34.02
C HIS A 92 8.97 4.36 -33.08
N GLY A 93 9.96 3.50 -33.20
CA GLY A 93 11.15 3.52 -32.34
C GLY A 93 10.87 3.16 -30.88
N TYR A 94 11.79 3.56 -30.02
CA TYR A 94 11.67 3.39 -28.56
C TYR A 94 10.71 4.41 -27.97
N ARG A 95 9.75 3.94 -27.22
CA ARG A 95 8.82 4.77 -26.44
C ARG A 95 8.80 4.31 -25.00
N GLU A 96 8.88 5.27 -24.09
CA GLU A 96 8.83 5.03 -22.65
C GLU A 96 7.81 5.98 -22.02
N GLY A 97 7.04 5.46 -21.06
CA GLY A 97 6.03 6.28 -20.39
C GLY A 97 5.12 5.51 -19.47
N TRP A 98 4.16 6.24 -18.95
CA TRP A 98 3.14 5.75 -18.03
C TRP A 98 1.90 5.34 -18.79
N VAL A 99 1.30 4.23 -18.36
CA VAL A 99 0.06 3.67 -18.94
C VAL A 99 -0.88 3.25 -17.81
N LEU A 100 -2.18 3.18 -18.10
CA LEU A 100 -3.14 2.50 -17.23
C LEU A 100 -2.84 0.99 -17.26
N SER A 101 -2.94 0.35 -16.11
CA SER A 101 -2.67 -1.07 -15.91
C SER A 101 -3.93 -1.77 -15.42
N ASN A 102 -4.13 -3.02 -15.83
CA ASN A 102 -5.24 -3.87 -15.41
C ASN A 102 -4.86 -4.82 -14.26
N ARG A 103 -3.71 -4.60 -13.61
CA ARG A 103 -3.25 -5.46 -12.50
C ARG A 103 -4.13 -5.32 -11.27
N PHE A 104 -4.69 -4.13 -11.05
CA PHE A 104 -5.60 -3.87 -9.93
C PHE A 104 -6.89 -4.66 -10.07
N GLU A 105 -7.53 -4.59 -11.23
CA GLU A 105 -8.77 -5.31 -11.52
C GLU A 105 -8.56 -6.82 -11.40
N ARG A 106 -7.46 -7.33 -11.95
CA ARG A 106 -7.09 -8.75 -11.84
C ARG A 106 -6.88 -9.18 -10.39
N ALA A 107 -6.21 -8.35 -9.59
CA ALA A 107 -6.01 -8.63 -8.17
C ALA A 107 -7.32 -8.69 -7.38
N LEU A 108 -8.27 -7.79 -7.70
CA LEU A 108 -9.61 -7.82 -7.08
C LEU A 108 -10.42 -9.05 -7.50
N GLN A 109 -10.38 -9.42 -8.77
CA GLN A 109 -11.02 -10.65 -9.26
C GLN A 109 -10.45 -11.89 -8.57
N GLU A 110 -9.11 -11.98 -8.50
CA GLU A 110 -8.44 -13.08 -7.83
C GLU A 110 -8.78 -13.15 -6.33
N LEU A 111 -8.85 -11.99 -5.66
CA LEU A 111 -9.29 -11.92 -4.27
C LEU A 111 -10.72 -12.44 -4.11
N ALA A 112 -11.64 -12.03 -5.01
CA ALA A 112 -13.02 -12.49 -4.97
C ALA A 112 -13.12 -14.02 -5.13
N TYR A 113 -12.38 -14.61 -6.06
CA TYR A 113 -12.31 -16.07 -6.24
C TYR A 113 -11.76 -16.77 -5.01
N LYS A 114 -10.67 -16.29 -4.44
CA LYS A 114 -10.06 -16.85 -3.22
C LYS A 114 -10.99 -16.77 -2.02
N VAL A 115 -11.70 -15.66 -1.85
CA VAL A 115 -12.71 -15.53 -0.78
C VAL A 115 -13.84 -16.51 -0.98
N ALA A 116 -14.31 -16.74 -2.21
CA ALA A 116 -15.33 -17.74 -2.50
C ALA A 116 -14.83 -19.16 -2.19
N ASP A 117 -13.60 -19.50 -2.60
CA ASP A 117 -12.99 -20.79 -2.30
C ASP A 117 -12.81 -21.05 -0.80
N LEU A 118 -12.40 -20.03 -0.04
CA LEU A 118 -12.24 -20.12 1.42
C LEU A 118 -13.58 -20.27 2.17
N LYS A 119 -14.69 -19.85 1.57
CA LYS A 119 -16.04 -20.05 2.11
C LYS A 119 -16.59 -21.44 1.83
N ASP A 120 -16.03 -22.16 0.87
CA ASP A 120 -16.51 -23.47 0.45
C ASP A 120 -16.03 -24.54 1.43
N ALA A 121 -16.92 -24.97 2.33
CA ALA A 121 -16.65 -25.99 3.33
C ALA A 121 -16.23 -27.35 2.72
N SER A 122 -16.55 -27.62 1.46
CA SER A 122 -16.14 -28.85 0.76
C SER A 122 -14.66 -28.88 0.41
N LYS A 123 -14.01 -27.71 0.32
CA LYS A 123 -12.58 -27.56 -0.02
C LYS A 123 -11.66 -27.45 1.20
N GLY A 124 -12.25 -27.26 2.39
CA GLY A 124 -11.55 -27.09 3.66
C GLY A 124 -11.50 -28.36 4.50
N SER A 125 -10.70 -28.33 5.55
CA SER A 125 -10.73 -29.32 6.62
C SER A 125 -10.92 -28.57 7.94
N ARG A 126 -12.00 -28.92 8.68
CA ARG A 126 -12.32 -28.28 9.97
C ARG A 126 -11.15 -28.38 10.96
N ASP A 127 -10.41 -29.50 10.94
CA ASP A 127 -9.27 -29.69 11.83
C ASP A 127 -8.11 -28.77 11.47
N LYS A 128 -7.84 -28.53 10.15
CA LYS A 128 -6.81 -27.57 9.71
C LYS A 128 -7.17 -26.14 10.06
N ASP A 129 -8.43 -25.78 9.91
CA ASP A 129 -8.93 -24.44 10.26
C ASP A 129 -8.85 -24.22 11.79
N GLY A 130 -9.13 -25.27 12.60
CA GLY A 130 -8.93 -25.25 14.05
C GLY A 130 -7.48 -24.99 14.44
N LEU A 131 -6.53 -25.66 13.81
CA LEU A 131 -5.09 -25.44 14.04
C LEU A 131 -4.64 -24.02 13.68
N LEU A 132 -5.20 -23.42 12.61
CA LEU A 132 -4.91 -22.03 12.24
C LEU A 132 -5.40 -21.05 13.33
N LEU A 133 -6.57 -21.30 13.91
CA LEU A 133 -7.11 -20.49 15.00
C LEU A 133 -6.22 -20.59 16.25
N GLU A 134 -5.84 -21.80 16.66
CA GLU A 134 -4.93 -22.03 17.79
C GLU A 134 -3.59 -21.32 17.62
N TYR A 135 -3.02 -21.38 16.42
CA TYR A 135 -1.78 -20.69 16.09
C TYR A 135 -1.94 -19.15 16.14
N ALA A 136 -3.05 -18.63 15.64
CA ALA A 136 -3.33 -17.18 15.69
C ALA A 136 -3.50 -16.71 17.15
N GLU A 137 -4.18 -17.49 17.99
CA GLU A 137 -4.34 -17.20 19.41
C GLU A 137 -3.00 -17.23 20.16
N ALA A 138 -2.14 -18.22 19.89
CA ALA A 138 -0.81 -18.31 20.50
C ALA A 138 0.04 -17.08 20.18
N ARG A 139 0.03 -16.63 18.93
CA ARG A 139 0.71 -15.39 18.51
C ARG A 139 0.16 -14.14 19.20
N HIS A 140 -1.16 -14.05 19.34
CA HIS A 140 -1.80 -12.93 20.01
C HIS A 140 -1.45 -12.87 21.51
N ARG A 141 -1.38 -14.03 22.19
CA ARG A 141 -0.94 -14.11 23.60
C ARG A 141 0.51 -13.68 23.76
N ALA A 142 1.41 -14.13 22.87
CA ALA A 142 2.82 -13.75 22.90
C ALA A 142 3.02 -12.23 22.70
N SER A 143 2.28 -11.61 21.80
CA SER A 143 2.33 -10.16 21.58
C SER A 143 1.88 -9.36 22.83
N ARG A 144 0.85 -9.81 23.52
CA ARG A 144 0.38 -9.19 24.77
C ARG A 144 1.36 -9.30 25.93
N GLN A 145 2.12 -10.40 25.99
CA GLN A 145 3.14 -10.58 27.02
C GLN A 145 4.35 -9.67 26.79
N SER A 146 4.72 -9.41 25.56
CA SER A 146 5.81 -8.50 25.22
C SER A 146 5.47 -7.02 25.50
N ASP A 147 4.21 -6.62 25.33
CA ASP A 147 3.76 -5.24 25.62
C ASP A 147 3.58 -4.98 27.14
N ASN A 148 3.48 -6.03 27.96
CA ASN A 148 3.30 -5.94 29.40
C ASN A 148 4.60 -6.12 30.22
N GLN A 149 5.77 -6.23 29.59
CA GLN A 149 7.02 -6.11 30.32
C GLN A 149 7.26 -4.64 30.65
N PRO A 150 7.19 -4.25 31.94
CA PRO A 150 7.58 -2.90 32.35
C PRO A 150 9.04 -2.72 31.91
N PHE A 151 9.32 -1.61 31.28
CA PHE A 151 10.70 -1.15 31.04
C PHE A 151 11.40 -1.17 32.41
N GLY A 152 12.07 -2.27 32.72
CA GLY A 152 12.90 -2.45 33.89
C GLY A 152 14.00 -1.41 33.86
N GLY A 153 13.96 -0.56 34.84
CA GLY A 153 14.76 0.63 34.99
C GLY A 153 16.23 0.42 34.72
N GLY A 154 16.76 1.33 33.98
CA GLY A 154 18.21 1.57 33.92
C GLY A 154 18.69 2.20 35.22
N GLU A 155 18.83 1.40 36.26
CA GLU A 155 19.59 1.71 37.46
C GLU A 155 20.45 0.47 37.74
N ASP A 156 21.67 0.47 37.22
CA ASP A 156 22.78 -0.31 37.78
C ASP A 156 24.06 -0.26 36.88
N VAL A 157 24.18 0.69 35.96
CA VAL A 157 25.42 0.84 35.18
C VAL A 157 26.38 1.89 35.77
N GLN A 158 25.93 2.73 36.71
CA GLN A 158 26.82 3.74 37.31
C GLN A 158 27.62 3.27 38.53
N THR A 159 27.20 2.18 39.19
CA THR A 159 27.90 1.68 40.38
C THR A 159 29.11 0.81 40.03
N ALA A 160 29.11 0.15 38.86
CA ALA A 160 30.22 -0.72 38.45
C ALA A 160 31.47 0.05 37.95
N VAL A 161 31.32 1.28 37.53
CA VAL A 161 32.46 2.11 37.03
C VAL A 161 33.20 2.79 38.16
N GLN A 162 32.60 3.01 39.32
CA GLN A 162 33.27 3.60 40.49
C GLN A 162 34.11 2.61 41.32
N GLU A 163 33.77 1.35 41.30
CA GLU A 163 34.60 0.32 42.02
C GLU A 163 35.83 -0.14 41.24
N ALA A 164 35.82 -0.07 39.91
CA ALA A 164 36.99 -0.43 39.09
C ALA A 164 38.10 0.64 39.12
N GLY A 165 37.80 1.87 39.49
CA GLY A 165 38.75 2.98 39.60
C GLY A 165 39.59 2.97 40.90
N ARG A 166 39.14 2.29 41.96
CA ARG A 166 39.81 2.29 43.27
C ARG A 166 40.85 1.20 43.46
N ARG A 167 40.97 0.22 42.57
CA ARG A 167 41.94 -0.88 42.67
C ARG A 167 43.23 -0.70 41.87
N ARG A 168 43.50 0.48 41.30
CA ARG A 168 44.76 0.77 40.55
C ARG A 168 45.68 1.79 41.19
N LEU A 169 45.48 2.18 42.43
CA LEU A 169 46.36 3.04 43.19
C LEU A 169 46.53 2.45 44.59
N GLY A 170 47.29 1.39 44.68
CA GLY A 170 47.80 0.79 45.88
C GLY A 170 48.92 -0.17 45.55
#